data_0701c07f84da19a2222f6bda1124b2bc
#
_entry.id   0701c07f84da19a2222f6bda1124b2bc
#
_cell.length_a   1.000
_cell.length_b   1.000
_cell.length_c   1.000
_cell.angle_alpha   90.00
_cell.angle_beta   90.00
_cell.angle_gamma   90.00
#
_symmetry.space_group_name_H-M   'P 1'
#
loop_
_entity.id
_entity.type
_entity.pdbx_description
1 polymer ?
#
loop_
_entity_poly.entity_id
_entity_poly.type
_entity_poly.pdbx_seq_one_letter_code
_entity_poly.pdbx_strand_id
1 'polypeptide(L)'
;MVYLNRVFDVRLKAHLKAMGAVLIEGPKWCGKTTTAKQLANSVISLQDTDHREEYLATAITKPSFLLEGEVPRLIDEWQDAPMLWDAVRTKVDERGLPGQFILTGSNAIDDSKIHHSGTGRISRMEMLPMSLWEYGESNGSVSLMEMFDNPQEEIFATSELKMEEIIFAACRGGWPATLNLGDDKSKLLVAKEYVKSVYKNDISRIDGVKRNQKLAHLIMKSYARNISTLAKTTSILADVTASDDVECTRPTLESYIEALEKLFVIQDIEAWCPSIRSKTTIQSRPKRAFCDPSVAVALLNLSPESLMTQLKTFGFIFEQMCARDLRVYSASHDSRLSYYRDRYGLEADLVLHLDDGRYALIECKLGSREIEEGAKHLLEIKRLMQVHNETEKQVPLREPDLMIVMTGGSMAYTRPDGVKVIPLACLKD
;
A
#
# COMPACT_ATOMS: atom_id res chain seq x y z
N MET A 1 9.91 -7.02 22.86
CA MET A 1 9.20 -7.43 21.62
C MET A 1 10.25 -7.96 20.66
N VAL A 2 10.08 -9.17 20.14
CA VAL A 2 10.95 -9.68 19.07
C VAL A 2 10.50 -9.01 17.78
N TYR A 3 11.44 -8.42 17.02
CA TYR A 3 11.15 -7.85 15.71
C TYR A 3 10.78 -8.96 14.73
N LEU A 4 9.69 -8.80 14.00
CA LEU A 4 9.35 -9.66 12.88
C LEU A 4 9.92 -9.05 11.61
N ASN A 5 10.72 -9.83 10.88
CA ASN A 5 11.30 -9.38 9.61
C ASN A 5 10.21 -8.95 8.63
N ARG A 6 10.45 -7.83 7.97
CA ARG A 6 9.57 -7.30 6.94
C ARG A 6 10.16 -7.59 5.57
N VAL A 7 9.32 -7.83 4.59
CA VAL A 7 9.75 -7.88 3.17
C VAL A 7 10.49 -6.59 2.80
N PHE A 8 10.05 -5.48 3.36
CA PHE A 8 10.66 -4.17 3.22
C PHE A 8 12.15 -4.11 3.64
N ASP A 9 12.60 -4.95 4.59
CA ASP A 9 13.97 -4.92 5.11
C ASP A 9 15.03 -5.21 4.04
N VAL A 10 14.71 -6.10 3.11
CA VAL A 10 15.61 -6.46 2.00
C VAL A 10 15.82 -5.24 1.10
N ARG A 11 14.72 -4.58 0.74
CA ARG A 11 14.75 -3.38 -0.09
C ARG A 11 15.46 -2.22 0.60
N LEU A 12 15.19 -1.98 1.89
CA LEU A 12 15.86 -0.94 2.67
C LEU A 12 17.38 -1.14 2.70
N LYS A 13 17.84 -2.38 2.91
CA LYS A 13 19.28 -2.71 2.86
C LYS A 13 19.90 -2.43 1.49
N ALA A 14 19.20 -2.74 0.41
CA ALA A 14 19.66 -2.49 -0.96
C ALA A 14 19.79 -0.97 -1.23
N HIS A 15 18.75 -0.20 -0.84
CA HIS A 15 18.78 1.25 -1.02
C HIS A 15 19.87 1.95 -0.17
N LEU A 16 20.10 1.50 1.06
CA LEU A 16 21.21 2.02 1.89
C LEU A 16 22.58 1.72 1.32
N LYS A 17 22.75 0.64 0.54
CA LYS A 17 24.00 0.36 -0.17
C LYS A 17 24.21 1.25 -1.40
N ALA A 18 23.14 1.77 -2.00
CA ALA A 18 23.19 2.53 -3.23
C ALA A 18 23.13 4.06 -3.01
N MET A 19 22.42 4.51 -1.98
CA MET A 19 22.06 5.90 -1.76
C MET A 19 22.65 6.44 -0.46
N GLY A 20 22.97 7.74 -0.43
CA GLY A 20 23.52 8.40 0.77
C GLY A 20 22.51 8.45 1.92
N ALA A 21 21.24 8.61 1.62
CA ALA A 21 20.16 8.58 2.60
C ALA A 21 18.92 7.88 2.04
N VAL A 22 18.08 7.36 2.95
CA VAL A 22 16.78 6.76 2.62
C VAL A 22 15.71 7.38 3.50
N LEU A 23 14.62 7.84 2.88
CA LEU A 23 13.40 8.23 3.57
C LEU A 23 12.40 7.07 3.52
N ILE A 24 11.91 6.65 4.69
CA ILE A 24 10.82 5.68 4.84
C ILE A 24 9.52 6.45 5.12
N GLU A 25 8.63 6.45 4.15
CA GLU A 25 7.30 7.06 4.24
C GLU A 25 6.22 6.00 4.44
N GLY A 26 5.01 6.40 4.77
CA GLY A 26 3.86 5.51 4.84
C GLY A 26 2.91 5.83 6.01
N PRO A 27 1.78 5.11 6.11
CA PRO A 27 0.76 5.39 7.11
C PRO A 27 1.33 5.30 8.52
N LYS A 28 0.73 6.05 9.45
CA LYS A 28 1.08 5.94 10.86
C LYS A 28 0.86 4.50 11.35
N TRP A 29 1.67 4.07 12.31
CA TRP A 29 1.60 2.75 12.96
C TRP A 29 1.94 1.54 12.07
N CYS A 30 2.39 1.72 10.82
CA CYS A 30 2.81 0.59 9.97
C CYS A 30 4.18 -0.01 10.35
N GLY A 31 4.95 0.63 11.26
CA GLY A 31 6.19 0.09 11.82
C GLY A 31 7.49 0.75 11.32
N LYS A 32 7.44 1.90 10.62
CA LYS A 32 8.60 2.60 10.04
C LYS A 32 9.78 2.76 10.99
N THR A 33 9.54 3.39 12.15
CA THR A 33 10.57 3.63 13.17
C THR A 33 11.18 2.33 13.69
N THR A 34 10.35 1.30 13.91
CA THR A 34 10.81 0.00 14.39
C THR A 34 11.72 -0.68 13.37
N THR A 35 11.33 -0.67 12.10
CA THR A 35 12.12 -1.19 10.97
C THR A 35 13.42 -0.41 10.79
N ALA A 36 13.35 0.92 10.79
CA ALA A 36 14.55 1.78 10.66
C ALA A 36 15.58 1.52 11.76
N LYS A 37 15.12 1.32 13.00
CA LYS A 37 15.99 1.01 14.16
C LYS A 37 16.75 -0.31 14.04
N GLN A 38 16.30 -1.26 13.19
CA GLN A 38 17.05 -2.52 12.97
C GLN A 38 18.36 -2.30 12.22
N LEU A 39 18.48 -1.21 11.46
CA LEU A 39 19.64 -0.91 10.64
C LEU A 39 20.41 0.35 11.09
N ALA A 40 19.82 1.14 11.98
CA ALA A 40 20.43 2.37 12.48
C ALA A 40 21.43 2.08 13.59
N ASN A 41 22.63 2.70 13.52
CA ASN A 41 23.64 2.65 14.57
C ASN A 41 23.52 3.80 15.57
N SER A 42 22.85 4.90 15.19
CA SER A 42 22.49 5.99 16.10
C SER A 42 21.11 6.54 15.75
N VAL A 43 20.40 7.10 16.74
CA VAL A 43 19.02 7.56 16.59
C VAL A 43 18.87 8.95 17.19
N ILE A 44 18.14 9.81 16.48
CA ILE A 44 17.55 11.04 17.00
C ILE A 44 16.06 11.01 16.72
N SER A 45 15.22 11.22 17.73
CA SER A 45 13.78 11.31 17.58
C SER A 45 13.33 12.74 17.85
N LEU A 46 12.77 13.39 16.84
CA LEU A 46 12.29 14.78 16.98
C LEU A 46 11.02 14.90 17.82
N GLN A 47 10.44 13.76 18.20
CA GLN A 47 9.29 13.70 19.13
C GLN A 47 9.67 13.23 20.54
N ASP A 48 10.97 13.10 20.84
CA ASP A 48 11.44 12.83 22.20
C ASP A 48 11.07 14.01 23.12
N THR A 49 10.20 13.76 24.08
CA THR A 49 9.64 14.81 24.96
C THR A 49 10.70 15.53 25.78
N ASP A 50 11.79 14.85 26.13
CA ASP A 50 12.83 15.42 26.99
C ASP A 50 13.78 16.34 26.21
N HIS A 51 13.96 16.10 24.91
CA HIS A 51 14.95 16.80 24.08
C HIS A 51 14.31 17.58 22.91
N ARG A 52 12.98 17.49 22.72
CA ARG A 52 12.30 18.03 21.55
C ARG A 52 12.60 19.49 21.28
N GLU A 53 12.52 20.33 22.32
CA GLU A 53 12.75 21.78 22.18
C GLU A 53 14.22 22.06 21.78
N GLU A 54 15.17 21.35 22.39
CA GLU A 54 16.60 21.46 22.08
C GLU A 54 16.87 21.02 20.63
N TYR A 55 16.31 19.91 20.20
CA TYR A 55 16.47 19.41 18.83
C TYR A 55 15.90 20.37 17.80
N LEU A 56 14.70 20.91 18.02
CA LEU A 56 14.09 21.88 17.11
C LEU A 56 14.86 23.20 17.05
N ALA A 57 15.33 23.72 18.19
CA ALA A 57 16.19 24.91 18.24
C ALA A 57 17.53 24.68 17.52
N THR A 58 18.15 23.52 17.72
CA THR A 58 19.40 23.13 17.04
C THR A 58 19.19 22.93 15.55
N ALA A 59 18.07 22.34 15.12
CA ALA A 59 17.73 22.18 13.70
C ALA A 59 17.64 23.54 12.98
N ILE A 60 17.15 24.58 13.66
CA ILE A 60 17.04 25.94 13.11
C ILE A 60 18.42 26.63 13.06
N THR A 61 19.22 26.50 14.12
CA THR A 61 20.46 27.29 14.28
C THR A 61 21.68 26.61 13.67
N LYS A 62 21.82 25.29 13.84
CA LYS A 62 22.96 24.50 13.36
C LYS A 62 22.56 23.04 13.09
N PRO A 63 21.78 22.79 12.04
CA PRO A 63 21.24 21.46 11.72
C PRO A 63 22.32 20.37 11.59
N SER A 64 23.55 20.74 11.19
CA SER A 64 24.68 19.81 11.05
C SER A 64 25.03 19.08 12.36
N PHE A 65 24.78 19.67 13.52
CA PHE A 65 25.03 19.00 14.81
C PHE A 65 24.12 17.79 15.03
N LEU A 66 22.88 17.84 14.56
CA LEU A 66 21.96 16.73 14.67
C LEU A 66 22.33 15.57 13.74
N LEU A 67 23.19 15.81 12.76
CA LEU A 67 23.65 14.80 11.79
C LEU A 67 24.94 14.09 12.24
N GLU A 68 25.53 14.49 13.36
CA GLU A 68 26.71 13.83 13.91
C GLU A 68 26.31 12.59 14.73
N GLY A 69 27.02 11.47 14.53
CA GLY A 69 26.78 10.18 15.18
C GLY A 69 27.17 9.02 14.28
N GLU A 70 27.04 7.81 14.83
CA GLU A 70 27.32 6.58 14.08
C GLU A 70 26.29 6.38 12.96
N VAL A 71 26.78 5.94 11.80
CA VAL A 71 25.96 5.76 10.59
C VAL A 71 25.67 4.27 10.33
N PRO A 72 24.49 3.93 9.78
CA PRO A 72 23.38 4.80 9.42
C PRO A 72 22.77 5.50 10.64
N ARG A 73 22.56 6.83 10.53
CA ARG A 73 21.90 7.59 11.58
C ARG A 73 20.41 7.75 11.26
N LEU A 74 19.56 7.32 12.19
CA LEU A 74 18.10 7.51 12.08
C LEU A 74 17.70 8.90 12.56
N ILE A 75 16.96 9.62 11.71
CA ILE A 75 16.24 10.85 12.04
C ILE A 75 14.74 10.52 11.99
N ASP A 76 14.18 10.27 13.18
CA ASP A 76 12.79 9.83 13.33
C ASP A 76 11.82 11.02 13.36
N GLU A 77 10.74 10.93 12.56
CA GLU A 77 9.73 11.99 12.34
C GLU A 77 10.36 13.31 11.84
N TRP A 78 11.22 13.19 10.82
CA TRP A 78 12.01 14.31 10.25
C TRP A 78 11.16 15.52 9.84
N GLN A 79 9.88 15.34 9.48
CA GLN A 79 8.98 16.42 9.06
C GLN A 79 8.70 17.45 10.15
N ASP A 80 9.00 17.16 11.42
CA ASP A 80 8.93 18.13 12.52
C ASP A 80 10.05 19.20 12.41
N ALA A 81 11.13 18.93 11.64
CA ALA A 81 12.21 19.87 11.33
C ALA A 81 12.61 19.78 9.85
N PRO A 82 11.80 20.34 8.91
CA PRO A 82 12.03 20.19 7.47
C PRO A 82 13.39 20.68 6.96
N MET A 83 14.04 21.62 7.68
CA MET A 83 15.39 22.09 7.34
C MET A 83 16.47 21.00 7.43
N LEU A 84 16.20 19.90 8.14
CA LEU A 84 17.12 18.76 8.17
C LEU A 84 17.21 18.05 6.82
N TRP A 85 16.21 18.17 5.95
CA TRP A 85 16.27 17.62 4.60
C TRP A 85 17.45 18.15 3.79
N ASP A 86 17.57 19.48 3.72
CA ASP A 86 18.68 20.13 2.99
C ASP A 86 20.03 19.89 3.67
N ALA A 87 20.05 19.83 5.01
CA ALA A 87 21.26 19.53 5.77
C ALA A 87 21.74 18.08 5.51
N VAL A 88 20.83 17.10 5.50
CA VAL A 88 21.13 15.69 5.15
C VAL A 88 21.68 15.61 3.74
N ARG A 89 21.04 16.25 2.75
CA ARG A 89 21.51 16.29 1.37
C ARG A 89 22.93 16.82 1.27
N THR A 90 23.20 17.96 1.92
CA THR A 90 24.54 18.57 1.94
C THR A 90 25.56 17.65 2.59
N LYS A 91 25.22 17.02 3.72
CA LYS A 91 26.12 16.10 4.44
C LYS A 91 26.42 14.84 3.64
N VAL A 92 25.46 14.33 2.87
CA VAL A 92 25.66 13.21 1.92
C VAL A 92 26.66 13.61 0.84
N ASP A 93 26.52 14.82 0.25
CA ASP A 93 27.45 15.32 -0.75
C ASP A 93 28.87 15.49 -0.17
N GLU A 94 29.00 16.03 1.06
CA GLU A 94 30.30 16.20 1.73
C GLU A 94 31.02 14.87 2.01
N ARG A 95 30.27 13.86 2.47
CA ARG A 95 30.84 12.55 2.84
C ARG A 95 31.09 11.66 1.61
N GLY A 96 30.30 11.79 0.55
CA GLY A 96 30.41 11.01 -0.68
C GLY A 96 30.23 9.49 -0.51
N LEU A 97 29.58 9.05 0.56
CA LEU A 97 29.40 7.63 0.91
C LEU A 97 27.92 7.26 0.98
N PRO A 98 27.55 6.03 0.61
CA PRO A 98 26.19 5.53 0.80
C PRO A 98 25.89 5.21 2.28
N GLY A 99 24.60 4.99 2.61
CA GLY A 99 24.18 4.48 3.91
C GLY A 99 24.38 5.42 5.08
N GLN A 100 24.36 6.74 4.87
CA GLN A 100 24.66 7.70 5.93
C GLN A 100 23.45 7.96 6.84
N PHE A 101 22.25 8.07 6.25
CA PHE A 101 21.06 8.46 7.00
C PHE A 101 19.85 7.60 6.64
N ILE A 102 18.99 7.39 7.65
CA ILE A 102 17.62 6.91 7.50
C ILE A 102 16.72 8.01 8.06
N LEU A 103 15.72 8.44 7.29
CA LEU A 103 14.68 9.35 7.74
C LEU A 103 13.37 8.57 7.81
N THR A 104 12.53 8.85 8.79
CA THR A 104 11.16 8.32 8.83
C THR A 104 10.17 9.46 8.87
N GLY A 105 9.05 9.31 8.16
CA GLY A 105 7.97 10.27 8.13
C GLY A 105 6.60 9.62 7.96
N SER A 106 5.60 10.14 8.64
CA SER A 106 4.23 9.67 8.55
C SER A 106 3.36 10.49 7.59
N ASN A 107 3.96 11.49 6.94
CA ASN A 107 3.31 12.38 6.00
C ASN A 107 4.17 12.50 4.74
N ALA A 108 3.52 12.60 3.58
CA ALA A 108 4.24 12.96 2.36
C ALA A 108 4.90 14.33 2.51
N ILE A 109 6.03 14.48 1.85
CA ILE A 109 6.80 15.73 1.90
C ILE A 109 5.96 16.88 1.35
N ASP A 110 5.93 17.97 2.07
CA ASP A 110 5.46 19.26 1.55
C ASP A 110 6.64 19.93 0.83
N ASP A 111 6.67 19.81 -0.49
CA ASP A 111 7.75 20.33 -1.33
C ASP A 111 7.96 21.85 -1.17
N SER A 112 6.96 22.59 -0.65
CA SER A 112 7.12 24.01 -0.34
C SER A 112 8.05 24.31 0.85
N LYS A 113 8.30 23.29 1.69
CA LYS A 113 9.15 23.40 2.90
C LYS A 113 10.59 22.93 2.70
N ILE A 114 10.90 22.41 1.53
CA ILE A 114 12.24 21.96 1.17
C ILE A 114 12.77 22.79 -0.02
N HIS A 115 14.06 23.16 0.01
CA HIS A 115 14.65 23.94 -1.09
C HIS A 115 15.12 23.06 -2.26
N HIS A 116 15.42 21.78 -1.99
CA HIS A 116 15.91 20.84 -3.00
C HIS A 116 15.22 19.49 -2.89
N SER A 117 14.91 18.87 -4.00
CA SER A 117 14.19 17.57 -4.06
C SER A 117 14.96 16.38 -3.46
N GLY A 118 16.26 16.51 -3.22
CA GLY A 118 17.14 15.41 -2.76
C GLY A 118 17.45 14.37 -3.84
N THR A 119 17.10 14.61 -5.11
CA THR A 119 17.32 13.70 -6.23
C THR A 119 18.75 13.22 -6.31
N GLY A 120 18.96 11.90 -6.40
CA GLY A 120 20.27 11.25 -6.47
C GLY A 120 21.01 11.14 -5.12
N ARG A 121 20.48 11.67 -4.02
CA ARG A 121 21.06 11.62 -2.67
C ARG A 121 20.17 10.90 -1.67
N ILE A 122 18.86 11.16 -1.76
CA ILE A 122 17.87 10.62 -0.84
C ILE A 122 16.88 9.78 -1.65
N SER A 123 16.82 8.50 -1.37
CA SER A 123 15.80 7.60 -1.92
C SER A 123 14.54 7.66 -1.06
N ARG A 124 13.37 7.66 -1.69
CA ARG A 124 12.07 7.62 -1.00
C ARG A 124 11.47 6.23 -1.14
N MET A 125 11.03 5.66 -0.04
CA MET A 125 10.47 4.31 0.02
C MET A 125 9.19 4.31 0.85
N GLU A 126 8.12 3.80 0.29
CA GLU A 126 6.86 3.66 1.01
C GLU A 126 6.80 2.30 1.72
N MET A 127 6.46 2.33 3.01
CA MET A 127 6.25 1.14 3.83
C MET A 127 4.77 0.99 4.17
N LEU A 128 4.20 -0.17 3.85
CA LEU A 128 2.80 -0.51 4.10
C LEU A 128 2.61 -1.23 5.44
N PRO A 129 1.36 -1.37 5.94
CA PRO A 129 1.01 -2.32 6.98
C PRO A 129 1.46 -3.74 6.63
N MET A 130 1.53 -4.62 7.63
CA MET A 130 1.99 -6.01 7.45
C MET A 130 1.06 -6.81 6.54
N SER A 131 1.66 -7.60 5.66
CA SER A 131 0.96 -8.63 4.89
C SER A 131 0.59 -9.83 5.77
N LEU A 132 -0.21 -10.75 5.22
CA LEU A 132 -0.52 -12.02 5.89
C LEU A 132 0.74 -12.83 6.21
N TRP A 133 1.70 -12.87 5.28
CA TRP A 133 2.98 -13.55 5.48
C TRP A 133 3.81 -12.92 6.59
N GLU A 134 3.96 -11.60 6.56
CA GLU A 134 4.72 -10.90 7.60
C GLU A 134 4.10 -11.02 8.99
N TYR A 135 2.77 -11.19 9.04
CA TYR A 135 2.04 -11.43 10.29
C TYR A 135 2.12 -12.88 10.78
N GLY A 136 2.57 -13.81 9.93
CA GLY A 136 2.70 -15.24 10.24
C GLY A 136 1.43 -16.05 10.01
N GLU A 137 0.48 -15.54 9.23
CA GLU A 137 -0.80 -16.20 8.91
C GLU A 137 -0.81 -16.86 7.53
N SER A 138 -0.04 -16.36 6.58
CA SER A 138 0.28 -17.13 5.38
C SER A 138 1.40 -18.13 5.68
N ASN A 139 1.29 -19.36 5.16
CA ASN A 139 2.35 -20.36 5.32
C ASN A 139 3.51 -20.18 4.33
N GLY A 140 3.39 -19.25 3.35
CA GLY A 140 4.43 -18.91 2.40
C GLY A 140 4.88 -20.07 1.50
N SER A 141 4.02 -21.05 1.27
CA SER A 141 4.33 -22.22 0.43
C SER A 141 4.44 -21.87 -1.06
N VAL A 142 3.99 -20.69 -1.47
CA VAL A 142 4.09 -20.17 -2.83
C VAL A 142 4.78 -18.81 -2.79
N SER A 143 5.90 -18.65 -3.50
CA SER A 143 6.57 -17.35 -3.67
C SER A 143 6.08 -16.66 -4.93
N LEU A 144 5.70 -15.37 -4.78
CA LEU A 144 5.27 -14.54 -5.91
C LEU A 144 6.42 -14.37 -6.92
N MET A 145 7.63 -14.15 -6.45
CA MET A 145 8.78 -13.93 -7.32
C MET A 145 9.25 -15.22 -7.99
N GLU A 146 9.23 -16.35 -7.29
CA GLU A 146 9.53 -17.66 -7.93
C GLU A 146 8.54 -17.97 -9.06
N MET A 147 7.26 -17.61 -8.92
CA MET A 147 6.30 -17.75 -10.03
C MET A 147 6.69 -16.90 -11.25
N PHE A 148 7.19 -15.69 -11.06
CA PHE A 148 7.68 -14.85 -12.16
C PHE A 148 8.96 -15.42 -12.81
N ASP A 149 9.84 -15.99 -12.00
CA ASP A 149 11.10 -16.56 -12.48
C ASP A 149 10.89 -17.90 -13.21
N ASN A 150 9.88 -18.67 -12.78
CA ASN A 150 9.53 -19.97 -13.32
C ASN A 150 8.04 -20.05 -13.70
N PRO A 151 7.56 -19.27 -14.68
CA PRO A 151 6.12 -19.12 -14.94
C PRO A 151 5.44 -20.42 -15.42
N GLN A 152 6.20 -21.36 -15.98
CA GLN A 152 5.71 -22.66 -16.47
C GLN A 152 5.67 -23.75 -15.39
N GLU A 153 6.27 -23.51 -14.22
CA GLU A 153 6.29 -24.50 -13.14
C GLU A 153 4.88 -24.72 -12.59
N GLU A 154 4.52 -25.99 -12.43
CA GLU A 154 3.25 -26.38 -11.82
C GLU A 154 3.31 -26.16 -10.31
N ILE A 155 2.25 -25.57 -9.77
CA ILE A 155 2.11 -25.31 -8.34
C ILE A 155 1.16 -26.33 -7.75
N PHE A 156 1.53 -26.83 -6.59
CA PHE A 156 0.63 -27.57 -5.70
C PHE A 156 1.00 -27.27 -4.25
N ALA A 157 0.08 -26.60 -3.52
CA ALA A 157 0.26 -26.31 -2.11
C ALA A 157 -1.11 -26.18 -1.41
N THR A 158 -1.10 -26.22 -0.09
CA THR A 158 -2.32 -26.09 0.71
C THR A 158 -2.09 -25.15 1.89
N SER A 159 -3.17 -24.49 2.34
CA SER A 159 -3.20 -23.74 3.60
C SER A 159 -4.33 -24.22 4.47
N GLU A 160 -4.12 -24.19 5.77
CA GLU A 160 -5.14 -24.54 6.78
C GLU A 160 -5.94 -23.32 7.25
N LEU A 161 -5.55 -22.10 6.83
CA LEU A 161 -6.23 -20.86 7.22
C LEU A 161 -7.67 -20.85 6.68
N LYS A 162 -8.61 -20.70 7.60
CA LYS A 162 -10.04 -20.75 7.28
C LYS A 162 -10.57 -19.37 6.87
N MET A 163 -11.73 -19.34 6.23
CA MET A 163 -12.39 -18.11 5.80
C MET A 163 -12.65 -17.16 6.99
N GLU A 164 -13.03 -17.68 8.14
CA GLU A 164 -13.26 -16.89 9.36
C GLU A 164 -11.99 -16.16 9.81
N GLU A 165 -10.83 -16.81 9.69
CA GLU A 165 -9.53 -16.26 10.06
C GLU A 165 -9.08 -15.22 9.04
N ILE A 166 -9.33 -15.42 7.75
CA ILE A 166 -9.07 -14.43 6.69
C ILE A 166 -9.92 -13.18 6.91
N ILE A 167 -11.22 -13.35 7.22
CA ILE A 167 -12.11 -12.24 7.54
C ILE A 167 -11.64 -11.51 8.79
N PHE A 168 -11.24 -12.23 9.83
CA PHE A 168 -10.70 -11.64 11.04
C PHE A 168 -9.42 -10.83 10.75
N ALA A 169 -8.48 -11.38 9.97
CA ALA A 169 -7.26 -10.70 9.55
C ALA A 169 -7.54 -9.40 8.77
N ALA A 170 -8.53 -9.40 7.87
CA ALA A 170 -8.97 -8.21 7.15
C ALA A 170 -9.57 -7.14 8.09
N CYS A 171 -10.31 -7.55 9.12
CA CYS A 171 -10.89 -6.64 10.12
C CYS A 171 -9.85 -6.06 11.07
N ARG A 172 -8.88 -6.87 11.50
CA ARG A 172 -7.78 -6.49 12.37
C ARG A 172 -6.79 -5.56 11.66
N GLY A 173 -6.53 -5.83 10.37
CA GLY A 173 -5.51 -5.17 9.58
C GLY A 173 -4.09 -5.63 9.87
N GLY A 174 -3.15 -5.10 9.07
CA GLY A 174 -1.71 -5.37 9.18
C GLY A 174 -0.96 -4.46 10.16
N TRP A 175 -1.58 -4.01 11.23
CA TRP A 175 -0.99 -3.09 12.21
C TRP A 175 -0.08 -3.83 13.19
N PRO A 176 1.26 -3.56 13.23
CA PRO A 176 2.20 -4.26 14.11
C PRO A 176 1.83 -4.20 15.61
N ALA A 177 1.14 -3.14 16.02
CA ALA A 177 0.68 -3.01 17.41
C ALA A 177 -0.22 -4.17 17.86
N THR A 178 -0.94 -4.81 16.94
CA THR A 178 -1.85 -5.93 17.24
C THR A 178 -1.13 -7.22 17.63
N LEU A 179 0.15 -7.36 17.26
CA LEU A 179 0.97 -8.55 17.58
C LEU A 179 1.12 -8.81 19.08
N ASN A 180 1.06 -7.75 19.90
CA ASN A 180 1.27 -7.85 21.36
C ASN A 180 -0.02 -7.91 22.16
N LEU A 181 -1.18 -7.94 21.48
CA LEU A 181 -2.48 -7.97 22.13
C LEU A 181 -2.96 -9.40 22.28
N GLY A 182 -3.39 -9.77 23.50
CA GLY A 182 -3.76 -11.14 23.84
C GLY A 182 -5.17 -11.54 23.43
N ASP A 183 -6.07 -10.57 23.15
CA ASP A 183 -7.47 -10.86 22.83
C ASP A 183 -7.90 -10.18 21.53
N ASP A 184 -8.85 -10.81 20.85
CA ASP A 184 -9.32 -10.40 19.52
C ASP A 184 -10.06 -9.06 19.54
N LYS A 185 -10.78 -8.76 20.61
CA LYS A 185 -11.49 -7.48 20.74
C LYS A 185 -10.52 -6.31 20.78
N SER A 186 -9.43 -6.45 21.51
CA SER A 186 -8.34 -5.45 21.56
C SER A 186 -7.65 -5.29 20.20
N LYS A 187 -7.41 -6.40 19.49
CA LYS A 187 -6.83 -6.34 18.14
C LYS A 187 -7.71 -5.56 17.16
N LEU A 188 -9.02 -5.81 17.17
CA LEU A 188 -9.99 -5.10 16.31
C LEU A 188 -10.14 -3.62 16.67
N LEU A 189 -9.84 -3.23 17.91
CA LEU A 189 -9.92 -1.83 18.35
C LEU A 189 -8.84 -0.96 17.69
N VAL A 190 -7.67 -1.52 17.37
CA VAL A 190 -6.53 -0.77 16.79
C VAL A 190 -6.93 -0.05 15.51
N ALA A 191 -7.57 -0.74 14.57
CA ALA A 191 -8.02 -0.13 13.32
C ALA A 191 -9.06 0.97 13.53
N LYS A 192 -9.97 0.80 14.50
CA LYS A 192 -10.99 1.81 14.86
C LYS A 192 -10.35 3.08 15.41
N GLU A 193 -9.38 2.94 16.32
CA GLU A 193 -8.67 4.09 16.90
C GLU A 193 -7.75 4.76 15.87
N TYR A 194 -7.14 3.98 14.96
CA TYR A 194 -6.40 4.54 13.82
C TYR A 194 -7.30 5.46 12.98
N VAL A 195 -8.42 4.96 12.50
CA VAL A 195 -9.39 5.73 11.69
C VAL A 195 -9.85 6.98 12.44
N LYS A 196 -10.16 6.84 13.72
CA LYS A 196 -10.60 7.96 14.57
C LYS A 196 -9.51 9.03 14.71
N SER A 197 -8.25 8.64 14.87
CA SER A 197 -7.11 9.56 14.89
C SER A 197 -6.97 10.33 13.58
N VAL A 198 -7.10 9.64 12.44
CA VAL A 198 -7.00 10.25 11.11
C VAL A 198 -7.99 11.40 10.94
N TYR A 199 -9.31 11.14 11.09
CA TYR A 199 -10.30 12.19 10.82
C TYR A 199 -10.43 13.24 11.93
N LYS A 200 -10.03 12.93 13.17
CA LYS A 200 -10.10 13.90 14.28
C LYS A 200 -8.87 14.79 14.39
N ASN A 201 -7.69 14.26 14.12
CA ASN A 201 -6.44 14.91 14.43
C ASN A 201 -5.54 15.11 13.22
N ASP A 202 -5.23 14.03 12.50
CA ASP A 202 -4.12 14.01 11.56
C ASP A 202 -4.42 14.81 10.29
N ILE A 203 -5.65 14.74 9.78
CA ILE A 203 -6.07 15.41 8.54
C ILE A 203 -5.95 16.94 8.59
N SER A 204 -6.00 17.56 9.77
CA SER A 204 -5.80 18.99 9.92
C SER A 204 -4.35 19.39 10.22
N ARG A 205 -3.51 18.41 10.57
CA ARG A 205 -2.09 18.65 10.89
C ARG A 205 -1.17 18.57 9.67
N ILE A 206 -1.64 17.92 8.60
CA ILE A 206 -0.81 17.63 7.42
C ILE A 206 -0.28 18.91 6.73
N ASP A 207 -1.12 19.93 6.64
CA ASP A 207 -0.84 21.19 5.93
C ASP A 207 -1.25 22.43 6.74
N GLY A 208 -1.66 22.26 7.98
CA GLY A 208 -2.12 23.34 8.84
C GLY A 208 -3.54 23.86 8.53
N VAL A 209 -4.21 23.29 7.51
CA VAL A 209 -5.59 23.66 7.17
C VAL A 209 -6.56 23.03 8.16
N LYS A 210 -7.33 23.85 8.86
CA LYS A 210 -8.36 23.37 9.77
C LYS A 210 -9.51 22.71 9.00
N ARG A 211 -9.65 21.40 9.16
CA ARG A 211 -10.69 20.59 8.47
C ARG A 211 -11.81 20.20 9.44
N ASN A 212 -13.04 20.14 8.91
CA ASN A 212 -14.20 19.69 9.67
C ASN A 212 -14.12 18.15 9.84
N GLN A 213 -14.08 17.70 11.10
CA GLN A 213 -13.95 16.27 11.46
C GLN A 213 -15.15 15.43 10.98
N LYS A 214 -16.37 16.00 11.03
CA LYS A 214 -17.59 15.32 10.59
C LYS A 214 -17.55 15.11 9.06
N LEU A 215 -17.15 16.15 8.31
CA LEU A 215 -16.97 16.07 6.86
C LEU A 215 -15.88 15.06 6.50
N ALA A 216 -14.74 15.09 7.18
CA ALA A 216 -13.67 14.11 6.97
C ALA A 216 -14.15 12.67 7.18
N HIS A 217 -14.89 12.41 8.26
CA HIS A 217 -15.47 11.09 8.52
C HIS A 217 -16.47 10.66 7.45
N LEU A 218 -17.35 11.57 6.98
CA LEU A 218 -18.32 11.27 5.91
C LEU A 218 -17.63 10.94 4.58
N ILE A 219 -16.58 11.71 4.21
CA ILE A 219 -15.79 11.47 3.01
C ILE A 219 -15.12 10.09 3.09
N MET A 220 -14.43 9.79 4.20
CA MET A 220 -13.80 8.48 4.40
C MET A 220 -14.84 7.35 4.38
N LYS A 221 -16.01 7.54 4.96
CA LYS A 221 -17.10 6.55 4.97
C LYS A 221 -17.67 6.30 3.57
N SER A 222 -17.86 7.35 2.76
CA SER A 222 -18.26 7.22 1.36
C SER A 222 -17.19 6.48 0.55
N TYR A 223 -15.92 6.79 0.80
CA TYR A 223 -14.80 6.09 0.19
C TYR A 223 -14.81 4.59 0.53
N ALA A 224 -15.04 4.25 1.81
CA ALA A 224 -15.13 2.87 2.27
C ALA A 224 -16.30 2.08 1.63
N ARG A 225 -17.45 2.74 1.40
CA ARG A 225 -18.60 2.15 0.67
C ARG A 225 -18.27 1.82 -0.78
N ASN A 226 -17.32 2.54 -1.35
CA ASN A 226 -16.90 2.43 -2.74
C ASN A 226 -15.53 1.74 -2.90
N ILE A 227 -15.05 1.05 -1.87
CA ILE A 227 -13.75 0.36 -1.91
C ILE A 227 -13.72 -0.68 -3.04
N SER A 228 -12.58 -0.83 -3.70
CA SER A 228 -12.37 -1.73 -4.85
C SER A 228 -13.32 -1.46 -6.03
N THR A 229 -13.86 -0.24 -6.16
CA THR A 229 -14.72 0.14 -7.29
C THR A 229 -14.17 1.36 -8.03
N LEU A 230 -14.65 1.58 -9.26
CA LEU A 230 -14.32 2.75 -10.09
C LEU A 230 -15.25 3.95 -9.81
N ALA A 231 -15.65 4.15 -8.57
CA ALA A 231 -16.56 5.22 -8.19
C ALA A 231 -16.03 6.60 -8.59
N LYS A 232 -16.91 7.41 -9.18
CA LYS A 232 -16.59 8.80 -9.55
C LYS A 232 -16.45 9.66 -8.30
N THR A 233 -15.58 10.68 -8.36
CA THR A 233 -15.53 11.73 -7.33
C THR A 233 -16.91 12.41 -7.16
N THR A 234 -17.68 12.54 -8.22
CA THR A 234 -19.07 13.04 -8.15
C THR A 234 -20.02 12.13 -7.38
N SER A 235 -19.81 10.81 -7.40
CA SER A 235 -20.62 9.87 -6.59
C SER A 235 -20.28 9.99 -5.10
N ILE A 236 -18.99 10.16 -4.78
CA ILE A 236 -18.54 10.42 -3.39
C ILE A 236 -19.11 11.77 -2.91
N LEU A 237 -19.07 12.79 -3.77
CA LEU A 237 -19.65 14.10 -3.45
C LEU A 237 -21.16 13.99 -3.16
N ALA A 238 -21.90 13.28 -4.01
CA ALA A 238 -23.34 13.06 -3.82
C ALA A 238 -23.64 12.31 -2.51
N ASP A 239 -22.86 11.29 -2.16
CA ASP A 239 -22.99 10.57 -0.88
C ASP A 239 -22.82 11.52 0.31
N VAL A 240 -21.83 12.41 0.26
CA VAL A 240 -21.48 13.33 1.36
C VAL A 240 -22.52 14.43 1.48
N THR A 241 -22.98 14.99 0.36
CA THR A 241 -23.98 16.08 0.33
C THR A 241 -25.42 15.60 0.56
N ALA A 242 -25.67 14.28 0.54
CA ALA A 242 -26.95 13.72 0.98
C ALA A 242 -27.21 13.89 2.50
N SER A 243 -26.20 14.31 3.27
CA SER A 243 -26.34 14.68 4.67
C SER A 243 -26.60 16.19 4.76
N ASP A 244 -27.74 16.60 5.30
CA ASP A 244 -28.09 18.03 5.52
C ASP A 244 -27.18 18.76 6.50
N ASP A 245 -26.30 18.04 7.18
CA ASP A 245 -25.48 18.55 8.27
C ASP A 245 -24.14 19.18 7.84
N VAL A 246 -23.73 19.00 6.58
CA VAL A 246 -22.43 19.49 6.10
C VAL A 246 -22.51 19.97 4.66
N GLU A 247 -21.92 21.12 4.40
CA GLU A 247 -21.71 21.61 3.04
C GLU A 247 -20.38 21.08 2.50
N CYS A 248 -20.41 20.55 1.29
CA CYS A 248 -19.21 20.08 0.59
C CYS A 248 -19.29 20.47 -0.88
N THR A 249 -18.30 21.21 -1.35
CA THR A 249 -18.10 21.49 -2.77
C THR A 249 -17.08 20.51 -3.36
N ARG A 250 -17.03 20.42 -4.69
CA ARG A 250 -16.03 19.58 -5.35
C ARG A 250 -14.59 19.95 -4.99
N PRO A 251 -14.15 21.22 -4.99
CA PRO A 251 -12.83 21.61 -4.56
C PRO A 251 -12.55 21.23 -3.09
N THR A 252 -13.55 21.39 -2.22
CA THR A 252 -13.44 20.97 -0.82
C THR A 252 -13.20 19.47 -0.72
N LEU A 253 -13.99 18.65 -1.41
CA LEU A 253 -13.81 17.19 -1.44
C LEU A 253 -12.42 16.81 -1.93
N GLU A 254 -11.96 17.39 -3.03
CA GLU A 254 -10.63 17.12 -3.61
C GLU A 254 -9.51 17.47 -2.63
N SER A 255 -9.61 18.59 -1.89
CA SER A 255 -8.65 18.97 -0.83
C SER A 255 -8.60 17.96 0.34
N TYR A 256 -9.73 17.35 0.70
CA TYR A 256 -9.75 16.30 1.73
C TYR A 256 -9.15 14.99 1.23
N ILE A 257 -9.44 14.61 0.00
CA ILE A 257 -8.85 13.41 -0.63
C ILE A 257 -7.32 13.58 -0.70
N GLU A 258 -6.84 14.70 -1.21
CA GLU A 258 -5.40 15.00 -1.28
C GLU A 258 -4.72 14.93 0.10
N ALA A 259 -5.38 15.45 1.15
CA ALA A 259 -4.85 15.36 2.50
C ALA A 259 -4.78 13.91 3.01
N LEU A 260 -5.76 13.06 2.67
CA LEU A 260 -5.78 11.64 3.03
C LEU A 260 -4.74 10.84 2.23
N GLU A 261 -4.46 11.22 0.98
CA GLU A 261 -3.37 10.67 0.17
C GLU A 261 -2.00 11.04 0.77
N LYS A 262 -1.80 12.31 1.14
CA LYS A 262 -0.58 12.77 1.83
C LYS A 262 -0.35 12.09 3.19
N LEU A 263 -1.41 11.61 3.84
CA LEU A 263 -1.35 10.79 5.06
C LEU A 263 -1.15 9.29 4.76
N PHE A 264 -1.03 8.89 3.50
CA PHE A 264 -0.96 7.49 3.06
C PHE A 264 -2.16 6.64 3.48
N VAL A 265 -3.32 7.26 3.73
CA VAL A 265 -4.56 6.58 4.11
C VAL A 265 -5.30 6.10 2.86
N ILE A 266 -5.46 6.99 1.87
CA ILE A 266 -5.98 6.64 0.54
C ILE A 266 -4.79 6.24 -0.34
N GLN A 267 -4.94 5.11 -1.02
CA GLN A 267 -3.95 4.55 -1.94
C GLN A 267 -4.65 3.94 -3.14
N ASP A 268 -5.30 4.79 -3.90
CA ASP A 268 -6.04 4.40 -5.10
C ASP A 268 -5.17 3.59 -6.08
N ILE A 269 -5.82 2.70 -6.83
CA ILE A 269 -5.17 1.82 -7.79
C ILE A 269 -5.43 2.38 -9.20
N GLU A 270 -4.37 2.78 -9.88
CA GLU A 270 -4.43 3.38 -11.20
C GLU A 270 -4.75 2.37 -12.29
N ALA A 271 -5.34 2.84 -13.39
CA ALA A 271 -5.57 1.99 -14.55
C ALA A 271 -4.27 1.62 -15.26
N TRP A 272 -4.24 0.42 -15.81
CA TRP A 272 -3.19 -0.07 -16.70
C TRP A 272 -3.74 -0.35 -18.11
N CYS A 273 -2.87 -0.27 -19.10
CA CYS A 273 -3.17 -0.66 -20.49
C CYS A 273 -1.94 -1.34 -21.08
N PRO A 274 -2.10 -2.46 -21.80
CA PRO A 274 -0.98 -3.17 -22.44
C PRO A 274 -0.23 -2.30 -23.47
N SER A 275 -0.88 -1.32 -24.07
CA SER A 275 -0.23 -0.38 -24.96
C SER A 275 0.38 0.80 -24.18
N ILE A 276 1.71 0.88 -24.15
CA ILE A 276 2.47 1.91 -23.41
C ILE A 276 2.08 3.34 -23.82
N ARG A 277 1.66 3.56 -25.07
CA ARG A 277 1.26 4.87 -25.59
C ARG A 277 -0.24 5.13 -25.55
N SER A 278 -1.00 4.29 -24.85
CA SER A 278 -2.46 4.46 -24.76
C SER A 278 -2.83 5.67 -23.91
N LYS A 279 -3.75 6.50 -24.42
CA LYS A 279 -4.37 7.58 -23.66
C LYS A 279 -5.37 7.05 -22.62
N THR A 280 -5.77 5.80 -22.72
CA THR A 280 -6.80 5.17 -21.86
C THR A 280 -6.39 5.20 -20.39
N THR A 281 -5.12 4.95 -20.08
CA THR A 281 -4.60 4.99 -18.70
C THR A 281 -4.74 6.36 -18.04
N ILE A 282 -4.52 7.44 -18.82
CA ILE A 282 -4.62 8.82 -18.30
C ILE A 282 -6.09 9.25 -18.12
N GLN A 283 -6.99 8.69 -18.94
CA GLN A 283 -8.40 9.06 -18.94
C GLN A 283 -9.26 8.17 -18.02
N SER A 284 -8.72 7.05 -17.58
CA SER A 284 -9.41 6.12 -16.69
C SER A 284 -9.40 6.61 -15.24
N ARG A 285 -10.44 6.24 -14.51
CA ARG A 285 -10.55 6.56 -13.07
C ARG A 285 -9.80 5.58 -12.26
N PRO A 286 -9.21 5.99 -11.14
CA PRO A 286 -8.60 5.03 -10.22
C PRO A 286 -9.68 4.16 -9.54
N LYS A 287 -9.30 2.93 -9.21
CA LYS A 287 -10.07 2.05 -8.34
C LYS A 287 -9.82 2.49 -6.89
N ARG A 288 -10.89 2.72 -6.13
CA ARG A 288 -10.81 3.29 -4.77
C ARG A 288 -10.19 2.30 -3.81
N ALA A 289 -9.17 2.76 -3.08
CA ALA A 289 -8.41 1.91 -2.17
C ALA A 289 -7.89 2.66 -0.94
N PHE A 290 -7.76 1.93 0.17
CA PHE A 290 -7.05 2.37 1.37
C PHE A 290 -5.70 1.64 1.50
N CYS A 291 -4.84 2.12 2.38
CA CYS A 291 -3.57 1.46 2.70
C CYS A 291 -3.73 0.08 3.35
N ASP A 292 -4.89 -0.17 3.97
CA ASP A 292 -5.22 -1.43 4.63
C ASP A 292 -6.74 -1.68 4.62
N PRO A 293 -7.22 -2.91 4.39
CA PRO A 293 -8.65 -3.22 4.34
C PRO A 293 -9.39 -2.89 5.64
N SER A 294 -8.73 -2.97 6.79
CA SER A 294 -9.33 -2.69 8.10
C SER A 294 -9.81 -1.24 8.25
N VAL A 295 -9.27 -0.32 7.46
CA VAL A 295 -9.74 1.08 7.43
C VAL A 295 -11.18 1.14 6.94
N ALA A 296 -11.51 0.44 5.85
CA ALA A 296 -12.87 0.38 5.33
C ALA A 296 -13.81 -0.36 6.30
N VAL A 297 -13.36 -1.48 6.87
CA VAL A 297 -14.11 -2.25 7.86
C VAL A 297 -14.49 -1.38 9.06
N ALA A 298 -13.54 -0.62 9.60
CA ALA A 298 -13.75 0.28 10.74
C ALA A 298 -14.72 1.42 10.42
N LEU A 299 -14.60 2.06 9.25
CA LEU A 299 -15.47 3.15 8.79
C LEU A 299 -16.91 2.71 8.57
N LEU A 300 -17.11 1.48 8.09
CA LEU A 300 -18.43 0.89 7.85
C LEU A 300 -19.02 0.23 9.08
N ASN A 301 -18.31 0.25 10.23
CA ASN A 301 -18.70 -0.42 11.47
C ASN A 301 -19.00 -1.92 11.27
N LEU A 302 -18.24 -2.59 10.41
CA LEU A 302 -18.38 -4.02 10.19
C LEU A 302 -17.62 -4.82 11.26
N SER A 303 -18.08 -6.05 11.49
CA SER A 303 -17.41 -7.02 12.35
C SER A 303 -17.13 -8.31 11.57
N PRO A 304 -16.23 -9.19 12.08
CA PRO A 304 -16.01 -10.49 11.46
C PRO A 304 -17.32 -11.27 11.26
N GLU A 305 -18.20 -11.28 12.25
CA GLU A 305 -19.50 -11.99 12.21
C GLU A 305 -20.42 -11.38 11.14
N SER A 306 -20.44 -10.05 11.01
CA SER A 306 -21.26 -9.39 9.98
C SER A 306 -20.76 -9.68 8.57
N LEU A 307 -19.43 -9.73 8.37
CA LEU A 307 -18.83 -10.04 7.07
C LEU A 307 -19.03 -11.51 6.66
N MET A 308 -19.04 -12.46 7.63
CA MET A 308 -19.38 -13.85 7.37
C MET A 308 -20.77 -14.02 6.75
N THR A 309 -21.72 -13.18 7.11
CA THR A 309 -23.08 -13.19 6.55
C THR A 309 -23.21 -12.36 5.27
N GLN A 310 -22.22 -11.53 4.95
CA GLN A 310 -22.24 -10.60 3.81
C GLN A 310 -21.02 -10.81 2.90
N LEU A 311 -20.84 -12.04 2.40
CA LEU A 311 -19.67 -12.42 1.59
C LEU A 311 -19.49 -11.57 0.32
N LYS A 312 -20.56 -11.01 -0.26
CA LYS A 312 -20.45 -10.07 -1.38
C LYS A 312 -19.72 -8.78 -0.97
N THR A 313 -20.00 -8.25 0.21
CA THR A 313 -19.29 -7.09 0.75
C THR A 313 -17.85 -7.47 1.10
N PHE A 314 -17.65 -8.66 1.66
CA PHE A 314 -16.32 -9.15 1.96
C PHE A 314 -15.47 -9.34 0.70
N GLY A 315 -16.03 -9.66 -0.45
CA GLY A 315 -15.32 -9.75 -1.73
C GLY A 315 -14.52 -8.49 -2.06
N PHE A 316 -15.09 -7.30 -1.90
CA PHE A 316 -14.40 -6.03 -2.09
C PHE A 316 -13.29 -5.78 -1.05
N ILE A 317 -13.53 -6.18 0.20
CA ILE A 317 -12.52 -6.09 1.27
C ILE A 317 -11.37 -7.07 1.01
N PHE A 318 -11.68 -8.29 0.53
CA PHE A 318 -10.69 -9.30 0.17
C PHE A 318 -9.83 -8.86 -1.01
N GLU A 319 -10.41 -8.26 -2.05
CA GLU A 319 -9.64 -7.68 -3.16
C GLU A 319 -8.66 -6.61 -2.66
N GLN A 320 -9.09 -5.74 -1.75
CA GLN A 320 -8.20 -4.76 -1.11
C GLN A 320 -7.09 -5.43 -0.28
N MET A 321 -7.38 -6.54 0.39
CA MET A 321 -6.39 -7.31 1.13
C MET A 321 -5.35 -7.93 0.20
N CYS A 322 -5.79 -8.50 -0.93
CA CYS A 322 -4.91 -8.99 -1.99
C CYS A 322 -4.03 -7.87 -2.55
N ALA A 323 -4.60 -6.69 -2.81
CA ALA A 323 -3.86 -5.53 -3.31
C ALA A 323 -2.77 -5.07 -2.34
N ARG A 324 -3.07 -4.99 -1.02
CA ARG A 324 -2.07 -4.66 0.01
C ARG A 324 -0.93 -5.68 0.02
N ASP A 325 -1.25 -6.97 0.08
CA ASP A 325 -0.25 -8.03 0.20
C ASP A 325 0.62 -8.12 -1.06
N LEU A 326 0.04 -8.01 -2.25
CA LEU A 326 0.80 -7.97 -3.50
C LEU A 326 1.77 -6.78 -3.56
N ARG A 327 1.37 -5.59 -3.10
CA ARG A 327 2.28 -4.44 -3.01
C ARG A 327 3.45 -4.70 -2.06
N VAL A 328 3.18 -5.37 -0.93
CA VAL A 328 4.23 -5.74 0.04
C VAL A 328 5.18 -6.78 -0.58
N TYR A 329 4.66 -7.86 -1.15
CA TYR A 329 5.48 -8.96 -1.71
C TYR A 329 6.32 -8.55 -2.91
N SER A 330 5.83 -7.62 -3.72
CA SER A 330 6.53 -7.16 -4.91
C SER A 330 7.40 -5.90 -4.70
N ALA A 331 7.43 -5.37 -3.48
CA ALA A 331 8.12 -4.12 -3.18
C ALA A 331 9.64 -4.14 -3.49
N SER A 332 10.30 -5.30 -3.41
CA SER A 332 11.71 -5.46 -3.71
C SER A 332 12.06 -5.30 -5.20
N HIS A 333 11.07 -5.34 -6.09
CA HIS A 333 11.21 -5.27 -7.54
C HIS A 333 10.67 -3.96 -8.14
N ASP A 334 10.57 -2.91 -7.34
CA ASP A 334 10.03 -1.59 -7.74
C ASP A 334 8.75 -1.69 -8.58
N SER A 335 7.90 -2.67 -8.22
CA SER A 335 6.70 -3.03 -8.93
C SER A 335 5.61 -1.96 -8.84
N ARG A 336 4.71 -1.98 -9.82
CA ARG A 336 3.52 -1.14 -9.83
C ARG A 336 2.27 -2.01 -9.85
N LEU A 337 1.39 -1.80 -8.88
CA LEU A 337 0.07 -2.41 -8.86
C LEU A 337 -0.94 -1.47 -9.54
N SER A 338 -1.70 -2.02 -10.48
CA SER A 338 -2.71 -1.31 -11.27
C SER A 338 -3.92 -2.24 -11.46
N TYR A 339 -4.94 -1.80 -12.21
CA TYR A 339 -6.05 -2.63 -12.66
C TYR A 339 -6.23 -2.50 -14.17
N TYR A 340 -6.89 -3.48 -14.80
CA TYR A 340 -7.28 -3.41 -16.20
C TYR A 340 -8.80 -3.45 -16.36
N ARG A 341 -9.34 -2.58 -17.21
CA ARG A 341 -10.72 -2.65 -17.67
C ARG A 341 -10.84 -2.07 -19.06
N ASP A 342 -11.46 -2.81 -19.95
CA ASP A 342 -11.75 -2.35 -21.29
C ASP A 342 -13.10 -1.64 -21.40
N ARG A 343 -13.41 -1.12 -22.58
CA ARG A 343 -14.68 -0.42 -22.86
C ARG A 343 -15.91 -1.32 -22.87
N TYR A 344 -15.72 -2.63 -22.95
CA TYR A 344 -16.80 -3.62 -22.95
C TYR A 344 -17.05 -4.22 -21.57
N GLY A 345 -16.24 -3.84 -20.58
CA GLY A 345 -16.37 -4.27 -19.19
C GLY A 345 -15.56 -5.50 -18.85
N LEU A 346 -14.72 -6.03 -19.78
CA LEU A 346 -13.76 -7.08 -19.45
C LEU A 346 -12.69 -6.51 -18.52
N GLU A 347 -12.45 -7.16 -17.40
CA GLU A 347 -11.63 -6.65 -16.30
C GLU A 347 -10.61 -7.69 -15.83
N ALA A 348 -9.45 -7.22 -15.38
CA ALA A 348 -8.61 -7.90 -14.40
C ALA A 348 -8.57 -7.03 -13.15
N ASP A 349 -8.94 -7.60 -12.03
CA ASP A 349 -9.07 -6.86 -10.76
C ASP A 349 -7.79 -6.12 -10.41
N LEU A 350 -6.64 -6.80 -10.62
CA LEU A 350 -5.32 -6.25 -10.39
C LEU A 350 -4.37 -6.64 -11.54
N VAL A 351 -3.42 -5.75 -11.81
CA VAL A 351 -2.28 -5.98 -12.71
C VAL A 351 -1.01 -5.64 -11.96
N LEU A 352 -0.17 -6.62 -11.73
CA LEU A 352 1.13 -6.43 -11.10
C LEU A 352 2.21 -6.36 -12.16
N HIS A 353 2.85 -5.22 -12.29
CA HIS A 353 3.89 -4.95 -13.28
C HIS A 353 5.24 -4.75 -12.59
N LEU A 354 6.24 -5.55 -12.94
CA LEU A 354 7.60 -5.46 -12.42
C LEU A 354 8.42 -4.43 -13.23
N ASP A 355 9.51 -3.95 -12.66
CA ASP A 355 10.42 -2.98 -13.29
C ASP A 355 11.16 -3.53 -14.54
N ASP A 356 11.31 -4.86 -14.63
CA ASP A 356 11.89 -5.56 -15.79
C ASP A 356 10.90 -5.74 -16.95
N GLY A 357 9.66 -5.28 -16.79
CA GLY A 357 8.60 -5.34 -17.78
C GLY A 357 7.76 -6.62 -17.76
N ARG A 358 8.05 -7.59 -16.88
CA ARG A 358 7.17 -8.74 -16.64
C ARG A 358 5.92 -8.28 -15.90
N TYR A 359 4.78 -8.95 -16.15
CA TYR A 359 3.55 -8.62 -15.45
C TYR A 359 2.60 -9.81 -15.28
N ALA A 360 1.78 -9.73 -14.24
CA ALA A 360 0.71 -10.68 -13.97
C ALA A 360 -0.67 -10.01 -14.11
N LEU A 361 -1.62 -10.72 -14.72
CA LEU A 361 -3.04 -10.42 -14.65
C LEU A 361 -3.66 -11.22 -13.50
N ILE A 362 -4.44 -10.56 -12.66
CA ILE A 362 -4.93 -11.14 -11.40
C ILE A 362 -6.42 -10.86 -11.25
N GLU A 363 -7.19 -11.92 -10.96
CA GLU A 363 -8.58 -11.87 -10.49
C GLU A 363 -8.64 -12.28 -9.03
N CYS A 364 -9.49 -11.63 -8.25
CA CYS A 364 -9.69 -11.91 -6.83
C CYS A 364 -11.08 -12.54 -6.61
N LYS A 365 -11.12 -13.80 -6.15
CA LYS A 365 -12.36 -14.55 -5.95
C LYS A 365 -12.36 -15.23 -4.58
N LEU A 366 -13.45 -15.12 -3.83
CA LEU A 366 -13.50 -15.71 -2.49
C LEU A 366 -13.61 -17.24 -2.52
N GLY A 367 -14.46 -17.74 -3.40
CA GLY A 367 -14.85 -19.14 -3.41
C GLY A 367 -14.47 -19.89 -4.67
N SER A 368 -14.43 -21.22 -4.57
CA SER A 368 -14.08 -22.11 -5.67
C SER A 368 -15.02 -22.04 -6.88
N ARG A 369 -16.30 -21.67 -6.67
CA ARG A 369 -17.27 -21.53 -7.76
C ARG A 369 -16.99 -20.42 -8.73
N GLU A 370 -16.26 -19.39 -8.29
CA GLU A 370 -15.97 -18.17 -9.07
C GLU A 370 -14.61 -18.26 -9.79
N ILE A 371 -13.79 -19.28 -9.47
CA ILE A 371 -12.47 -19.47 -10.08
C ILE A 371 -12.57 -19.62 -11.60
N GLU A 372 -13.55 -20.37 -12.08
CA GLU A 372 -13.76 -20.60 -13.51
C GLU A 372 -14.08 -19.31 -14.26
N GLU A 373 -14.88 -18.43 -13.67
CA GLU A 373 -15.21 -17.13 -14.24
C GLU A 373 -13.98 -16.22 -14.28
N GLY A 374 -13.23 -16.14 -13.18
CA GLY A 374 -11.98 -15.36 -13.12
C GLY A 374 -10.95 -15.83 -14.13
N ALA A 375 -10.73 -17.15 -14.24
CA ALA A 375 -9.82 -17.71 -15.23
C ALA A 375 -10.23 -17.38 -16.67
N LYS A 376 -11.53 -17.44 -16.99
CA LYS A 376 -12.06 -17.06 -18.31
C LYS A 376 -11.77 -15.59 -18.66
N HIS A 377 -11.94 -14.67 -17.71
CA HIS A 377 -11.63 -13.26 -17.93
C HIS A 377 -10.13 -13.08 -18.30
N LEU A 378 -9.23 -13.68 -17.53
CA LEU A 378 -7.80 -13.56 -17.76
C LEU A 378 -7.38 -14.16 -19.11
N LEU A 379 -7.90 -15.34 -19.46
CA LEU A 379 -7.66 -15.99 -20.75
C LEU A 379 -8.21 -15.18 -21.91
N GLU A 380 -9.38 -14.55 -21.76
CA GLU A 380 -9.96 -13.70 -22.80
C GLU A 380 -9.14 -12.42 -23.01
N ILE A 381 -8.61 -11.79 -21.97
CA ILE A 381 -7.69 -10.66 -22.08
C ILE A 381 -6.46 -11.08 -22.88
N LYS A 382 -5.83 -12.23 -22.55
CA LYS A 382 -4.69 -12.78 -23.27
C LYS A 382 -5.02 -13.05 -24.72
N ARG A 383 -6.15 -13.71 -25.02
CA ARG A 383 -6.61 -13.99 -26.38
C ARG A 383 -6.79 -12.71 -27.22
N LEU A 384 -7.37 -11.66 -26.65
CA LEU A 384 -7.53 -10.37 -27.32
C LEU A 384 -6.19 -9.72 -27.65
N MET A 385 -5.17 -9.86 -26.78
CA MET A 385 -3.81 -9.39 -27.08
C MET A 385 -3.18 -10.17 -28.24
N GLN A 386 -3.37 -11.48 -28.28
CA GLN A 386 -2.87 -12.34 -29.37
C GLN A 386 -3.51 -11.95 -30.72
N VAL A 387 -4.83 -11.80 -30.75
CA VAL A 387 -5.56 -11.33 -31.95
C VAL A 387 -5.07 -9.95 -32.40
N HIS A 388 -4.82 -9.05 -31.47
CA HIS A 388 -4.25 -7.74 -31.78
C HIS A 388 -2.87 -7.89 -32.43
N ASN A 389 -2.00 -8.71 -31.89
CA ASN A 389 -0.65 -8.94 -32.42
C ASN A 389 -0.62 -9.59 -33.81
N GLU A 390 -1.63 -10.41 -34.15
CA GLU A 390 -1.79 -11.01 -35.45
C GLU A 390 -2.31 -10.01 -36.52
N THR A 391 -3.14 -9.04 -36.10
CA THR A 391 -3.86 -8.15 -37.03
C THR A 391 -3.18 -6.80 -37.21
N GLU A 392 -2.48 -6.29 -36.19
CA GLU A 392 -1.87 -4.97 -36.22
C GLU A 392 -0.41 -5.02 -36.69
N LYS A 393 -0.05 -4.11 -37.60
CA LYS A 393 1.34 -3.93 -38.08
C LYS A 393 2.22 -3.10 -37.12
N GLN A 394 1.73 -2.77 -35.95
CA GLN A 394 2.44 -1.98 -34.93
C GLN A 394 3.28 -2.87 -34.01
N VAL A 395 3.94 -2.24 -33.03
CA VAL A 395 4.70 -2.97 -32.01
C VAL A 395 3.78 -3.94 -31.26
N PRO A 396 4.08 -5.24 -31.26
CA PRO A 396 3.22 -6.20 -30.60
C PRO A 396 3.07 -5.92 -29.10
N LEU A 397 1.88 -6.19 -28.57
CA LEU A 397 1.61 -6.15 -27.14
C LEU A 397 2.33 -7.32 -26.46
N ARG A 398 2.97 -7.07 -25.33
CA ARG A 398 3.52 -8.16 -24.50
C ARG A 398 2.37 -8.93 -23.88
N GLU A 399 2.40 -10.24 -23.99
CA GLU A 399 1.48 -11.14 -23.29
C GLU A 399 1.82 -11.18 -21.78
N PRO A 400 0.84 -11.50 -20.91
CA PRO A 400 1.09 -11.65 -19.48
C PRO A 400 2.04 -12.84 -19.23
N ASP A 401 3.00 -12.65 -18.34
CA ASP A 401 3.90 -13.70 -17.86
C ASP A 401 3.16 -14.66 -16.92
N LEU A 402 2.22 -14.13 -16.14
CA LEU A 402 1.38 -14.90 -15.23
C LEU A 402 -0.10 -14.50 -15.34
N MET A 403 -0.97 -15.47 -15.17
CA MET A 403 -2.41 -15.29 -14.96
C MET A 403 -2.78 -15.97 -13.63
N ILE A 404 -3.28 -15.20 -12.68
CA ILE A 404 -3.50 -15.68 -11.30
C ILE A 404 -4.94 -15.41 -10.88
N VAL A 405 -5.62 -16.43 -10.36
CA VAL A 405 -6.85 -16.26 -9.58
C VAL A 405 -6.48 -16.37 -8.10
N MET A 406 -6.48 -15.24 -7.40
CA MET A 406 -6.26 -15.20 -5.96
C MET A 406 -7.54 -15.56 -5.21
N THR A 407 -7.43 -16.45 -4.22
CA THR A 407 -8.61 -16.98 -3.53
C THR A 407 -8.52 -16.90 -2.02
N GLY A 408 -9.69 -16.93 -1.35
CA GLY A 408 -9.82 -17.21 0.08
C GLY A 408 -9.91 -18.71 0.39
N GLY A 409 -9.66 -19.58 -0.60
CA GLY A 409 -9.70 -21.04 -0.45
C GLY A 409 -8.44 -21.60 0.20
N SER A 410 -8.31 -22.94 0.16
CA SER A 410 -7.22 -23.66 0.83
C SER A 410 -6.20 -24.31 -0.11
N MET A 411 -6.50 -24.42 -1.42
CA MET A 411 -5.64 -25.16 -2.36
C MET A 411 -5.04 -24.24 -3.42
N ALA A 412 -3.71 -24.24 -3.52
CA ALA A 412 -2.95 -23.67 -4.63
C ALA A 412 -2.69 -24.75 -5.69
N TYR A 413 -2.94 -24.42 -6.95
CA TYR A 413 -2.66 -25.34 -8.07
C TYR A 413 -2.57 -24.59 -9.40
N THR A 414 -1.89 -25.21 -10.37
CA THR A 414 -1.90 -24.76 -11.76
C THR A 414 -3.00 -25.49 -12.52
N ARG A 415 -3.88 -24.75 -13.20
CA ARG A 415 -4.94 -25.29 -14.06
C ARG A 415 -4.35 -25.80 -15.39
N PRO A 416 -5.04 -26.72 -16.10
CA PRO A 416 -4.59 -27.20 -17.42
C PRO A 416 -4.43 -26.09 -18.48
N ASP A 417 -5.13 -24.97 -18.33
CA ASP A 417 -5.03 -23.78 -19.19
C ASP A 417 -3.90 -22.81 -18.79
N GLY A 418 -3.07 -23.17 -17.80
CA GLY A 418 -1.92 -22.40 -17.32
C GLY A 418 -2.26 -21.31 -16.31
N VAL A 419 -3.54 -21.08 -15.99
CA VAL A 419 -3.94 -20.14 -14.93
C VAL A 419 -3.59 -20.73 -13.58
N LYS A 420 -2.93 -19.95 -12.73
CA LYS A 420 -2.55 -20.34 -11.37
C LYS A 420 -3.64 -19.91 -10.38
N VAL A 421 -4.11 -20.85 -9.58
CA VAL A 421 -5.08 -20.59 -8.49
C VAL A 421 -4.32 -20.57 -7.19
N ILE A 422 -4.26 -19.40 -6.54
CA ILE A 422 -3.41 -19.20 -5.37
C ILE A 422 -4.23 -18.63 -4.20
N PRO A 423 -4.38 -19.40 -3.10
CA PRO A 423 -4.87 -18.83 -1.85
C PRO A 423 -3.94 -17.74 -1.34
N LEU A 424 -4.51 -16.60 -0.89
CA LEU A 424 -3.72 -15.56 -0.27
C LEU A 424 -2.91 -16.08 0.93
N ALA A 425 -3.45 -17.06 1.64
CA ALA A 425 -2.83 -17.74 2.77
C ALA A 425 -1.67 -18.69 2.43
N CYS A 426 -1.39 -18.91 1.13
CA CYS A 426 -0.21 -19.66 0.67
C CYS A 426 0.91 -18.73 0.19
N LEU A 427 0.62 -17.43 -0.03
CA LEU A 427 1.51 -16.52 -0.75
C LEU A 427 2.54 -15.86 0.17
N LYS A 428 3.76 -15.68 -0.35
CA LYS A 428 4.82 -14.80 0.17
C LYS A 428 5.47 -14.01 -0.99
N ASP A 429 6.47 -13.18 -0.65
CA ASP A 429 7.36 -12.48 -1.60
C ASP A 429 8.18 -13.40 -2.51
#